data_d63138c082e12a70e5f2002323559f79
#
_entry.id   d63138c082e12a70e5f2002323559f79
#
_cell.length_a   1.000
_cell.length_b   1.000
_cell.length_c   1.000
_cell.angle_alpha   90.00
_cell.angle_beta   90.00
_cell.angle_gamma   90.00
#
_symmetry.space_group_name_H-M   'P 1'
#
loop_
_entity.id
_entity.type
_entity.pdbx_description
1 polymer ?
#
loop_
_entity_poly.entity_id
_entity_poly.type
_entity_poly.pdbx_seq_one_letter_code
_entity_poly.pdbx_strand_id
1 'polypeptide(L)'
;CWRTRLALAHKGLAIEHRGTSFTAIRDVGDGGFKTVPIIEDGGKIMAESFAIAQYLEGEYPDAPSLFGGAAGEGLCKFLHSWTNSVVHPGIAGLVLLDIYDHVCDQDRDYIRASREKIFGKPLEDVQAGREDRVAGFRAALHPLRLTVRGQTFLGGGQPNYGDYIVFGAFQWARAISDFRLL
;
A
#
# COMPACT_ATOMS: atom_id res chain seq x y z
N CYS A 1 6.03 2.37 -3.09
CA CYS A 1 5.06 1.73 -2.18
C CYS A 1 5.53 1.86 -0.72
N TRP A 2 4.69 2.41 0.15
CA TRP A 2 5.04 2.64 1.55
C TRP A 2 5.31 1.34 2.33
N ARG A 3 4.56 0.27 2.06
CA ARG A 3 4.76 -1.04 2.72
C ARG A 3 6.21 -1.53 2.60
N THR A 4 6.75 -1.51 1.39
CA THR A 4 8.12 -1.95 1.10
C THR A 4 9.16 -1.00 1.68
N ARG A 5 8.94 0.33 1.58
CA ARG A 5 9.84 1.32 2.19
C ARG A 5 9.98 1.13 3.70
N LEU A 6 8.86 0.89 4.38
CA LEU A 6 8.84 0.65 5.83
C LEU A 6 9.47 -0.70 6.19
N ALA A 7 9.25 -1.75 5.37
CA ALA A 7 9.90 -3.05 5.58
C ALA A 7 11.43 -2.96 5.44
N LEU A 8 11.92 -2.26 4.42
CA LEU A 8 13.36 -2.03 4.21
C LEU A 8 13.96 -1.21 5.35
N ALA A 9 13.29 -0.16 5.80
CA ALA A 9 13.71 0.65 6.95
C ALA A 9 13.73 -0.18 8.26
N HIS A 10 12.74 -1.06 8.47
CA HIS A 10 12.70 -1.96 9.63
C HIS A 10 13.89 -2.91 9.65
N LYS A 11 14.30 -3.41 8.50
CA LYS A 11 15.51 -4.24 8.35
C LYS A 11 16.82 -3.45 8.44
N GLY A 12 16.76 -2.11 8.53
CA GLY A 12 17.95 -1.25 8.58
C GLY A 12 18.72 -1.16 7.27
N LEU A 13 18.09 -1.49 6.15
CA LEU A 13 18.73 -1.53 4.84
C LEU A 13 18.79 -0.14 4.20
N ALA A 14 19.97 0.24 3.73
CA ALA A 14 20.16 1.44 2.91
C ALA A 14 19.58 1.20 1.51
N ILE A 15 18.83 2.16 1.00
CA ILE A 15 18.12 2.03 -0.28
C ILE A 15 18.31 3.26 -1.16
N GLU A 16 18.42 3.05 -2.45
CA GLU A 16 18.27 4.07 -3.48
C GLU A 16 16.83 4.06 -3.99
N HIS A 17 16.20 5.23 -4.04
CA HIS A 17 14.85 5.38 -4.59
C HIS A 17 14.90 5.79 -6.04
N ARG A 18 14.30 4.97 -6.91
CA ARG A 18 14.11 5.29 -8.34
C ARG A 18 12.63 5.51 -8.62
N GLY A 19 12.28 6.73 -9.07
CA GLY A 19 10.93 7.05 -9.50
C GLY A 19 10.65 6.44 -10.88
N THR A 20 9.43 5.95 -11.08
CA THR A 20 8.94 5.51 -12.38
C THR A 20 7.51 6.00 -12.59
N SER A 21 7.15 6.31 -13.83
CA SER A 21 5.77 6.59 -14.22
C SER A 21 4.95 5.30 -14.32
N PHE A 22 3.62 5.40 -14.26
CA PHE A 22 2.76 4.23 -14.37
C PHE A 22 2.91 3.51 -15.71
N THR A 23 3.10 4.25 -16.78
CA THR A 23 3.27 3.71 -18.14
C THR A 23 4.63 3.06 -18.37
N ALA A 24 5.67 3.45 -17.60
CA ALA A 24 7.03 2.90 -17.70
C ALA A 24 7.31 1.73 -16.73
N ILE A 25 6.36 1.35 -15.86
CA ILE A 25 6.55 0.23 -14.92
C ILE A 25 6.94 -1.06 -15.65
N ARG A 26 6.35 -1.31 -16.80
CA ARG A 26 6.60 -2.51 -17.62
C ARG A 26 8.02 -2.59 -18.19
N ASP A 27 8.75 -1.48 -18.21
CA ASP A 27 10.09 -1.38 -18.77
C ASP A 27 11.19 -1.47 -17.69
N VAL A 28 10.80 -1.67 -16.42
CA VAL A 28 11.75 -1.81 -15.29
C VAL A 28 12.40 -3.20 -15.32
N GLY A 29 13.72 -3.24 -15.15
CA GLY A 29 14.50 -4.49 -15.18
C GLY A 29 14.38 -5.23 -16.51
N ASP A 30 14.08 -6.52 -16.44
CA ASP A 30 13.87 -7.36 -17.62
C ASP A 30 12.48 -7.18 -18.25
N GLY A 31 11.69 -6.26 -17.70
CA GLY A 31 10.33 -5.97 -18.15
C GLY A 31 9.25 -6.89 -17.58
N GLY A 32 8.00 -6.60 -17.98
CA GLY A 32 6.85 -7.44 -17.62
C GLY A 32 6.18 -7.14 -16.29
N PHE A 33 6.70 -6.23 -15.48
CA PHE A 33 6.05 -5.78 -14.25
C PHE A 33 4.82 -4.93 -14.56
N LYS A 34 3.77 -5.11 -13.75
CA LYS A 34 2.49 -4.39 -13.92
C LYS A 34 2.26 -3.36 -12.83
N THR A 35 2.94 -3.52 -11.69
CA THR A 35 2.72 -2.69 -10.50
C THR A 35 4.02 -2.46 -9.74
N VAL A 36 4.06 -1.40 -8.97
CA VAL A 36 5.07 -1.17 -7.93
C VAL A 36 4.55 -1.70 -6.58
N PRO A 37 5.41 -2.11 -5.66
CA PRO A 37 6.87 -1.91 -5.63
C PRO A 37 7.63 -2.94 -6.47
N ILE A 38 8.78 -2.52 -6.95
CA ILE A 38 9.82 -3.38 -7.53
C ILE A 38 11.09 -3.07 -6.75
N ILE A 39 11.84 -4.09 -6.35
CA ILE A 39 13.17 -3.94 -5.76
C ILE A 39 14.20 -4.69 -6.60
N GLU A 40 15.44 -4.22 -6.55
CA GLU A 40 16.62 -4.91 -7.02
C GLU A 40 17.57 -5.07 -5.84
N ASP A 41 18.01 -6.29 -5.58
CA ASP A 41 18.92 -6.63 -4.50
C ASP A 41 19.91 -7.71 -4.96
N GLY A 42 21.21 -7.37 -5.00
CA GLY A 42 22.24 -8.27 -5.47
C GLY A 42 22.04 -8.79 -6.90
N GLY A 43 21.39 -8.01 -7.77
CA GLY A 43 21.04 -8.42 -9.14
C GLY A 43 19.74 -9.22 -9.26
N LYS A 44 19.08 -9.52 -8.15
CA LYS A 44 17.76 -10.15 -8.14
C LYS A 44 16.67 -9.08 -8.17
N ILE A 45 15.82 -9.13 -9.18
CA ILE A 45 14.70 -8.19 -9.33
C ILE A 45 13.39 -8.88 -8.95
N MET A 46 12.58 -8.23 -8.13
CA MET A 46 11.28 -8.78 -7.72
C MET A 46 10.26 -7.70 -7.45
N ALA A 47 9.00 -8.08 -7.59
CA ALA A 47 7.84 -7.24 -7.29
C ALA A 47 6.94 -7.90 -6.23
N GLU A 48 5.79 -7.26 -5.94
CA GLU A 48 4.81 -7.63 -4.95
C GLU A 48 5.27 -7.44 -3.51
N SER A 49 4.63 -6.50 -2.82
CA SER A 49 5.07 -6.02 -1.51
C SER A 49 5.12 -7.11 -0.43
N PHE A 50 4.24 -8.12 -0.50
CA PHE A 50 4.25 -9.22 0.45
C PHE A 50 5.39 -10.22 0.14
N ALA A 51 5.58 -10.56 -1.13
CA ALA A 51 6.69 -11.41 -1.57
C ALA A 51 8.05 -10.76 -1.25
N ILE A 52 8.16 -9.44 -1.43
CA ILE A 52 9.36 -8.68 -1.03
C ILE A 52 9.59 -8.79 0.48
N ALA A 53 8.56 -8.65 1.31
CA ALA A 53 8.70 -8.78 2.76
C ALA A 53 9.15 -10.19 3.18
N GLN A 54 8.61 -11.23 2.55
CA GLN A 54 9.06 -12.62 2.77
C GLN A 54 10.52 -12.83 2.35
N TYR A 55 10.91 -12.27 1.20
CA TYR A 55 12.30 -12.29 0.75
C TYR A 55 13.24 -11.63 1.76
N LEU A 56 12.91 -10.42 2.20
CA LEU A 56 13.70 -9.68 3.18
C LEU A 56 13.81 -10.42 4.52
N GLU A 57 12.76 -11.15 4.92
CA GLU A 57 12.79 -11.96 6.14
C GLU A 57 13.78 -13.12 6.03
N GLY A 58 13.84 -13.78 4.89
CA GLY A 58 14.75 -14.90 4.65
C GLY A 58 16.18 -14.48 4.32
N GLU A 59 16.37 -13.40 3.56
CA GLU A 59 17.69 -12.94 3.10
C GLU A 59 18.47 -12.22 4.20
N TYR A 60 17.75 -11.53 5.12
CA TYR A 60 18.34 -10.76 6.22
C TYR A 60 17.89 -11.30 7.58
N PRO A 61 18.25 -12.55 7.95
CA PRO A 61 17.77 -13.19 9.18
C PRO A 61 18.30 -12.55 10.46
N ASP A 62 19.47 -11.90 10.40
CA ASP A 62 20.08 -11.21 11.54
C ASP A 62 19.47 -9.83 11.82
N ALA A 63 18.70 -9.28 10.86
CA ALA A 63 17.98 -8.04 11.04
C ALA A 63 16.63 -8.27 11.76
N PRO A 64 16.03 -7.23 12.39
CA PRO A 64 14.76 -7.36 13.08
C PRO A 64 13.68 -8.04 12.21
N SER A 65 12.96 -9.01 12.81
CA SER A 65 11.95 -9.78 12.09
C SER A 65 10.75 -8.91 11.71
N LEU A 66 10.31 -9.01 10.45
CA LEU A 66 9.11 -8.35 9.94
C LEU A 66 7.82 -9.00 10.43
N PHE A 67 7.86 -10.30 10.73
CA PHE A 67 6.66 -11.08 11.03
C PHE A 67 6.60 -11.57 12.47
N GLY A 68 7.74 -11.71 13.16
CA GLY A 68 7.78 -12.32 14.49
C GLY A 68 7.49 -13.82 14.47
N GLY A 69 7.77 -14.52 13.38
CA GLY A 69 7.57 -15.95 13.18
C GLY A 69 6.34 -16.33 12.36
N ALA A 70 6.11 -17.62 12.15
CA ALA A 70 5.10 -18.14 11.22
C ALA A 70 3.65 -17.72 11.54
N ALA A 71 3.29 -17.65 12.82
CA ALA A 71 1.95 -17.20 13.23
C ALA A 71 1.74 -15.72 12.87
N GLY A 72 2.74 -14.88 13.09
CA GLY A 72 2.71 -13.46 12.73
C GLY A 72 2.66 -13.26 11.21
N GLU A 73 3.39 -14.07 10.43
CA GLU A 73 3.29 -14.04 8.97
C GLU A 73 1.89 -14.37 8.49
N GLY A 74 1.25 -15.40 9.06
CA GLY A 74 -0.14 -15.77 8.75
C GLY A 74 -1.12 -14.64 9.04
N LEU A 75 -0.98 -13.94 10.17
CA LEU A 75 -1.79 -12.77 10.52
C LEU A 75 -1.52 -11.58 9.58
N CYS A 76 -0.26 -11.34 9.23
CA CYS A 76 0.10 -10.31 8.24
C CYS A 76 -0.51 -10.61 6.86
N LYS A 77 -0.60 -11.88 6.46
CA LYS A 77 -1.26 -12.30 5.22
C LYS A 77 -2.77 -12.00 5.24
N PHE A 78 -3.42 -12.25 6.37
CA PHE A 78 -4.82 -11.84 6.58
C PHE A 78 -4.97 -10.31 6.46
N LEU A 79 -4.14 -9.53 7.16
CA LEU A 79 -4.15 -8.07 7.10
C LEU A 79 -3.89 -7.55 5.69
N HIS A 80 -3.00 -8.20 4.93
CA HIS A 80 -2.75 -7.88 3.53
C HIS A 80 -4.00 -8.05 2.68
N SER A 81 -4.67 -9.19 2.81
CA SER A 81 -5.91 -9.48 2.08
C SER A 81 -7.03 -8.52 2.47
N TRP A 82 -7.24 -8.29 3.77
CA TRP A 82 -8.23 -7.35 4.26
C TRP A 82 -7.96 -5.91 3.79
N THR A 83 -6.71 -5.46 3.87
CA THR A 83 -6.35 -4.11 3.41
C THR A 83 -6.60 -3.96 1.91
N ASN A 84 -6.28 -4.96 1.11
CA ASN A 84 -6.47 -4.92 -0.34
C ASN A 84 -7.96 -5.03 -0.75
N SER A 85 -8.80 -5.70 0.04
CA SER A 85 -10.22 -5.87 -0.28
C SER A 85 -11.14 -4.84 0.35
N VAL A 86 -10.74 -4.20 1.46
CA VAL A 86 -11.57 -3.26 2.22
C VAL A 86 -10.95 -1.86 2.27
N VAL A 87 -9.71 -1.75 2.77
CA VAL A 87 -9.10 -0.43 3.05
C VAL A 87 -8.73 0.30 1.77
N HIS A 88 -7.99 -0.35 0.87
CA HIS A 88 -7.59 0.26 -0.41
C HIS A 88 -8.76 0.67 -1.30
N PRO A 89 -9.77 -0.19 -1.56
CA PRO A 89 -10.94 0.22 -2.33
C PRO A 89 -11.74 1.32 -1.65
N GLY A 90 -11.86 1.27 -0.32
CA GLY A 90 -12.51 2.32 0.46
C GLY A 90 -11.82 3.67 0.33
N ILE A 91 -10.50 3.71 0.46
CA ILE A 91 -9.71 4.92 0.23
C ILE A 91 -9.84 5.37 -1.23
N ALA A 92 -9.62 4.47 -2.20
CA ALA A 92 -9.67 4.80 -3.62
C ALA A 92 -11.01 5.43 -4.01
N GLY A 93 -12.13 4.90 -3.52
CA GLY A 93 -13.45 5.46 -3.76
C GLY A 93 -13.68 6.87 -3.20
N LEU A 94 -12.84 7.32 -2.28
CA LEU A 94 -12.96 8.64 -1.63
C LEU A 94 -11.95 9.68 -2.16
N VAL A 95 -10.83 9.23 -2.79
CA VAL A 95 -9.73 10.14 -3.19
C VAL A 95 -9.22 9.88 -4.61
N LEU A 96 -9.99 9.19 -5.45
CA LEU A 96 -9.51 8.77 -6.78
C LEU A 96 -9.21 9.95 -7.72
N LEU A 97 -10.05 10.98 -7.70
CA LEU A 97 -9.84 12.18 -8.50
C LEU A 97 -8.63 12.98 -7.98
N ASP A 98 -8.45 13.03 -6.65
CA ASP A 98 -7.28 13.66 -6.05
C ASP A 98 -5.98 12.95 -6.49
N ILE A 99 -6.00 11.60 -6.67
CA ILE A 99 -4.88 10.85 -7.25
C ILE A 99 -4.60 11.32 -8.67
N TYR A 100 -5.65 11.41 -9.50
CA TYR A 100 -5.55 11.80 -10.90
C TYR A 100 -4.92 13.20 -11.06
N ASP A 101 -5.22 14.12 -10.15
CA ASP A 101 -4.68 15.49 -10.17
C ASP A 101 -3.17 15.54 -9.84
N HIS A 102 -2.63 14.50 -9.18
CA HIS A 102 -1.20 14.38 -8.86
C HIS A 102 -0.39 13.55 -9.87
N VAL A 103 -1.04 13.00 -10.88
CA VAL A 103 -0.38 12.17 -11.90
C VAL A 103 0.30 13.06 -12.93
N CYS A 104 1.51 12.69 -13.36
CA CYS A 104 2.19 13.38 -14.45
C CYS A 104 1.42 13.26 -15.77
N ASP A 105 1.58 14.25 -16.66
CA ASP A 105 0.77 14.34 -17.88
C ASP A 105 0.84 13.08 -18.75
N GLN A 106 2.00 12.45 -18.86
CA GLN A 106 2.18 11.22 -19.65
C GLN A 106 1.36 10.02 -19.14
N ASP A 107 0.97 10.02 -17.86
CA ASP A 107 0.22 8.92 -17.25
C ASP A 107 -1.29 9.21 -17.14
N ARG A 108 -1.75 10.43 -17.42
CA ARG A 108 -3.14 10.86 -17.22
C ARG A 108 -4.15 10.01 -17.98
N ASP A 109 -3.93 9.80 -19.27
CA ASP A 109 -4.85 9.02 -20.11
C ASP A 109 -4.91 7.55 -19.65
N TYR A 110 -3.75 6.99 -19.31
CA TYR A 110 -3.67 5.62 -18.78
C TYR A 110 -4.40 5.50 -17.45
N ILE A 111 -4.19 6.41 -16.52
CA ILE A 111 -4.83 6.39 -15.19
C ILE A 111 -6.34 6.53 -15.35
N ARG A 112 -6.83 7.52 -16.11
CA ARG A 112 -8.27 7.69 -16.35
C ARG A 112 -8.88 6.42 -16.93
N ALA A 113 -8.40 5.95 -18.07
CA ALA A 113 -8.95 4.79 -18.75
C ALA A 113 -8.92 3.52 -17.87
N SER A 114 -7.81 3.27 -17.17
CA SER A 114 -7.68 2.08 -16.34
C SER A 114 -8.57 2.12 -15.08
N ARG A 115 -8.73 3.27 -14.45
CA ARG A 115 -9.54 3.40 -13.23
C ARG A 115 -11.03 3.46 -13.53
N GLU A 116 -11.45 4.18 -14.56
CA GLU A 116 -12.84 4.17 -15.01
C GLU A 116 -13.29 2.77 -15.45
N LYS A 117 -12.42 1.98 -16.07
CA LYS A 117 -12.68 0.57 -16.34
C LYS A 117 -12.88 -0.26 -15.08
N ILE A 118 -12.07 -0.04 -14.03
CA ILE A 118 -12.17 -0.77 -12.76
C ILE A 118 -13.46 -0.42 -12.03
N PHE A 119 -13.79 0.87 -11.95
CA PHE A 119 -14.96 1.36 -11.21
C PHE A 119 -16.26 1.35 -12.02
N GLY A 120 -16.18 1.16 -13.35
CA GLY A 120 -17.35 1.12 -14.25
C GLY A 120 -18.03 2.48 -14.44
N LYS A 121 -17.37 3.59 -14.09
CA LYS A 121 -17.91 4.96 -14.18
C LYS A 121 -16.78 6.01 -14.19
N PRO A 122 -17.07 7.28 -14.62
CA PRO A 122 -16.11 8.37 -14.62
C PRO A 122 -15.49 8.61 -13.24
N LEU A 123 -14.23 9.11 -13.20
CA LEU A 123 -13.51 9.38 -11.96
C LEU A 123 -14.26 10.36 -11.05
N GLU A 124 -14.89 11.36 -11.63
CA GLU A 124 -15.69 12.38 -10.96
C GLU A 124 -16.86 11.73 -10.20
N ASP A 125 -17.55 10.77 -10.85
CA ASP A 125 -18.67 10.03 -10.25
C ASP A 125 -18.19 9.03 -9.18
N VAL A 126 -16.96 8.51 -9.30
CA VAL A 126 -16.38 7.65 -8.27
C VAL A 126 -16.20 8.42 -6.96
N GLN A 127 -15.73 9.66 -7.03
CA GLN A 127 -15.45 10.48 -5.84
C GLN A 127 -16.67 11.28 -5.36
N ALA A 128 -17.70 11.48 -6.18
CA ALA A 128 -18.88 12.25 -5.83
C ALA A 128 -19.54 11.78 -4.52
N GLY A 129 -19.98 12.72 -3.69
CA GLY A 129 -20.61 12.45 -2.40
C GLY A 129 -19.72 11.74 -1.38
N ARG A 130 -18.39 11.94 -1.46
CA ARG A 130 -17.42 11.31 -0.54
C ARG A 130 -17.64 11.71 0.92
N GLU A 131 -18.16 12.92 1.18
CA GLU A 131 -18.48 13.44 2.51
C GLU A 131 -19.51 12.58 3.22
N ASP A 132 -20.54 12.11 2.51
CA ASP A 132 -21.58 11.23 3.05
C ASP A 132 -21.09 9.78 3.17
N ARG A 133 -20.23 9.33 2.26
CA ARG A 133 -19.74 7.95 2.21
C ARG A 133 -18.61 7.64 3.18
N VAL A 134 -17.87 8.65 3.63
CA VAL A 134 -16.73 8.45 4.54
C VAL A 134 -17.16 7.83 5.88
N ALA A 135 -18.36 8.05 6.34
CA ALA A 135 -18.88 7.45 7.56
C ALA A 135 -18.91 5.90 7.46
N GLY A 136 -19.35 5.35 6.33
CA GLY A 136 -19.31 3.91 6.07
C GLY A 136 -17.89 3.34 6.04
N PHE A 137 -16.96 4.04 5.40
CA PHE A 137 -15.54 3.67 5.42
C PHE A 137 -14.98 3.65 6.85
N ARG A 138 -15.27 4.70 7.64
CA ARG A 138 -14.84 4.77 9.04
C ARG A 138 -15.42 3.65 9.90
N ALA A 139 -16.66 3.23 9.63
CA ALA A 139 -17.30 2.09 10.31
C ALA A 139 -16.58 0.78 9.98
N ALA A 140 -16.15 0.55 8.74
CA ALA A 140 -15.39 -0.63 8.33
C ALA A 140 -14.03 -0.74 9.03
N LEU A 141 -13.47 0.38 9.51
CA LEU A 141 -12.21 0.42 10.27
C LEU A 141 -12.39 0.16 11.78
N HIS A 142 -13.61 -0.11 12.24
CA HIS A 142 -13.88 -0.28 13.67
C HIS A 142 -13.03 -1.37 14.35
N PRO A 143 -12.82 -2.56 13.77
CA PRO A 143 -11.95 -3.58 14.36
C PRO A 143 -10.51 -3.09 14.54
N LEU A 144 -9.98 -2.37 13.54
CA LEU A 144 -8.65 -1.77 13.61
C LEU A 144 -8.55 -0.77 14.76
N ARG A 145 -9.56 0.12 14.92
CA ARG A 145 -9.59 1.10 16.00
C ARG A 145 -9.65 0.46 17.38
N LEU A 146 -10.40 -0.62 17.53
CA LEU A 146 -10.45 -1.37 18.79
C LEU A 146 -9.08 -1.93 19.14
N THR A 147 -8.39 -2.52 18.15
CA THR A 147 -7.05 -3.08 18.35
C THR A 147 -6.05 -2.03 18.82
N VAL A 148 -5.93 -0.90 18.09
CA VAL A 148 -4.94 0.14 18.42
C VAL A 148 -5.31 1.02 19.64
N ARG A 149 -6.50 0.87 20.19
CA ARG A 149 -6.83 1.44 21.51
C ARG A 149 -6.25 0.65 22.67
N GLY A 150 -6.10 -0.66 22.50
CA GLY A 150 -5.61 -1.57 23.52
C GLY A 150 -4.10 -1.83 23.47
N GLN A 151 -3.46 -1.49 22.36
CA GLN A 151 -2.02 -1.75 22.15
C GLN A 151 -1.40 -0.73 21.19
N THR A 152 -0.08 -0.55 21.30
CA THR A 152 0.65 0.48 20.52
C THR A 152 0.70 0.18 19.02
N PHE A 153 0.89 -1.09 18.65
CA PHE A 153 1.00 -1.55 17.28
C PHE A 153 0.09 -2.76 17.04
N LEU A 154 -0.22 -3.07 15.78
CA LEU A 154 -0.97 -4.28 15.44
C LEU A 154 -0.22 -5.55 15.84
N GLY A 155 1.11 -5.51 15.82
CA GLY A 155 1.99 -6.57 16.33
C GLY A 155 2.15 -6.59 17.86
N GLY A 156 1.49 -5.71 18.60
CA GLY A 156 1.61 -5.61 20.06
C GLY A 156 2.51 -4.47 20.50
N GLY A 157 3.61 -4.77 21.21
CA GLY A 157 4.53 -3.76 21.77
C GLY A 157 5.54 -3.19 20.77
N GLN A 158 5.75 -3.85 19.65
CA GLN A 158 6.66 -3.44 18.58
C GLN A 158 5.94 -3.49 17.22
N PRO A 159 6.32 -2.60 16.29
CA PRO A 159 5.73 -2.64 14.95
C PRO A 159 6.18 -3.89 14.19
N ASN A 160 5.29 -4.41 13.36
CA ASN A 160 5.58 -5.50 12.44
C ASN A 160 5.05 -5.19 11.04
N TYR A 161 5.18 -6.14 10.12
CA TYR A 161 4.75 -5.93 8.73
C TYR A 161 3.24 -5.67 8.61
N GLY A 162 2.42 -6.15 9.55
CA GLY A 162 0.98 -5.85 9.61
C GLY A 162 0.70 -4.36 9.77
N ASP A 163 1.49 -3.68 10.64
CA ASP A 163 1.43 -2.22 10.79
C ASP A 163 1.76 -1.52 9.46
N TYR A 164 2.80 -1.98 8.76
CA TYR A 164 3.24 -1.37 7.49
C TYR A 164 2.25 -1.57 6.35
N ILE A 165 1.53 -2.71 6.35
CA ILE A 165 0.45 -2.97 5.39
C ILE A 165 -0.65 -1.94 5.54
N VAL A 166 -1.13 -1.73 6.76
CA VAL A 166 -2.26 -0.85 7.04
C VAL A 166 -1.85 0.62 6.96
N PHE A 167 -0.77 1.00 7.68
CA PHE A 167 -0.27 2.37 7.67
C PHE A 167 0.11 2.84 6.25
N GLY A 168 0.71 1.95 5.45
CA GLY A 168 1.08 2.26 4.08
C GLY A 168 -0.08 2.67 3.19
N ALA A 169 -1.29 2.14 3.42
CA ALA A 169 -2.50 2.54 2.72
C ALA A 169 -2.93 3.97 3.08
N PHE A 170 -2.91 4.32 4.38
CA PHE A 170 -3.24 5.67 4.83
C PHE A 170 -2.16 6.69 4.47
N GLN A 171 -0.89 6.31 4.52
CA GLN A 171 0.21 7.18 4.13
C GLN A 171 0.19 7.50 2.62
N TRP A 172 -0.23 6.55 1.79
CA TRP A 172 -0.51 6.82 0.38
C TRP A 172 -1.61 7.88 0.22
N ALA A 173 -2.73 7.73 0.90
CA ALA A 173 -3.82 8.70 0.85
C ALA A 173 -3.38 10.10 1.30
N ARG A 174 -2.65 10.19 2.42
CA ARG A 174 -2.12 11.48 2.93
C ARG A 174 -1.16 12.18 1.99
N ALA A 175 -0.47 11.44 1.14
CA ALA A 175 0.48 12.02 0.18
C ALA A 175 -0.20 12.67 -1.03
N ILE A 176 -1.49 12.40 -1.25
CA ILE A 176 -2.20 12.79 -2.48
C ILE A 176 -3.52 13.52 -2.21
N SER A 177 -4.03 13.56 -0.99
CA SER A 177 -5.33 14.14 -0.68
C SER A 177 -5.36 14.73 0.72
N ASP A 178 -5.94 15.93 0.84
CA ASP A 178 -6.23 16.59 2.11
C ASP A 178 -7.59 16.13 2.70
N PHE A 179 -8.30 15.23 2.03
CA PHE A 179 -9.58 14.73 2.50
C PHE A 179 -9.45 13.95 3.80
N ARG A 180 -10.22 14.33 4.80
CA ARG A 180 -10.18 13.73 6.15
C ARG A 180 -10.82 12.34 6.15
N LEU A 181 -9.99 11.32 5.95
CA LEU A 181 -10.41 9.90 5.98
C LEU A 181 -10.74 9.39 7.39
N LEU A 182 -10.05 9.88 8.42
CA LEU A 182 -10.14 9.43 9.82
C LEU A 182 -10.73 10.48 10.73
#